data_76659a6223891e008929f5d067d28fa3
#
_entry.id   76659a6223891e008929f5d067d28fa3
#
_cell.length_a   1.000
_cell.length_b   1.000
_cell.length_c   1.000
_cell.angle_alpha   90.00
_cell.angle_beta   90.00
_cell.angle_gamma   90.00
#
_symmetry.space_group_name_H-M   'P 1'
#
loop_
_entity.id
_entity.type
_entity.pdbx_description
1 polymer ?
#
loop_
_entity_poly.entity_id
_entity_poly.type
_entity_poly.pdbx_seq_one_letter_code
_entity_poly.pdbx_strand_id
1 'polypeptide(L)'
;MDDFLKGFITLKKIIISDELASEYMLELLCLTNIACELGITSAVAEKERWLNGDFGLEGENDHVREAENTEFADGANSGKKEECDRDYILGHNMVMVSSDKYMLKTASEKGLATVGIYEPGTEPDMDMKCDILVEGMDDVDVYFLDRISKRKEKLPWITAVTERTYLREMTLSDLDRLYEIYAEHGMTDYVENLFARDEEEEYIKHYIDNMYFFYGYGMWLVCLKDTGEIIGRAGIEQRNTSGDTLLEMGYLISARYQHQGYASEVIDELIRFAKDNLYDFDSINVFIRPGNDASVNLIKHKGFGDAGCGEGDAAGLLRFTLRLE
;
A
#
# COMPACT_ATOMS: atom_id res chain seq x y z
N MET A 1 11.30 11.04 4.47
CA MET A 1 10.08 10.71 3.71
C MET A 1 10.14 11.42 2.38
N ASP A 2 9.87 10.74 1.27
CA ASP A 2 9.85 11.37 -0.06
C ASP A 2 8.66 12.35 -0.12
N ASP A 3 8.89 13.64 -0.39
CA ASP A 3 7.83 14.66 -0.51
C ASP A 3 6.79 14.30 -1.60
N PHE A 4 7.18 13.48 -2.56
CA PHE A 4 6.28 12.93 -3.57
C PHE A 4 5.16 12.09 -2.95
N LEU A 5 5.46 11.23 -1.98
CA LEU A 5 4.46 10.36 -1.34
C LEU A 5 3.41 11.12 -0.53
N LYS A 6 3.76 12.27 0.03
CA LYS A 6 2.82 13.12 0.81
C LYS A 6 1.58 13.49 -0.02
N GLY A 7 1.75 13.72 -1.34
CA GLY A 7 0.65 14.05 -2.24
C GLY A 7 -0.37 12.93 -2.49
N PHE A 8 -0.07 11.71 -2.08
CA PHE A 8 -0.93 10.54 -2.29
C PHE A 8 -1.60 10.02 -1.02
N ILE A 9 -1.34 10.65 0.14
CA ILE A 9 -2.02 10.28 1.38
C ILE A 9 -3.49 10.72 1.29
N THR A 10 -4.39 9.79 1.55
CA THR A 10 -5.84 10.03 1.55
C THR A 10 -6.44 9.98 2.94
N LEU A 11 -5.72 9.43 3.93
CA LEU A 11 -6.16 9.34 5.31
C LEU A 11 -6.43 10.75 5.87
N LYS A 12 -7.59 10.91 6.50
CA LYS A 12 -8.03 12.19 7.09
C LYS A 12 -8.05 12.15 8.60
N LYS A 13 -8.30 10.99 9.19
CA LYS A 13 -8.45 10.88 10.64
C LYS A 13 -7.99 9.53 11.17
N ILE A 14 -7.26 9.57 12.27
CA ILE A 14 -6.86 8.41 13.08
C ILE A 14 -7.65 8.48 14.37
N ILE A 15 -8.33 7.40 14.73
CA ILE A 15 -9.09 7.24 15.97
C ILE A 15 -8.41 6.15 16.79
N ILE A 16 -8.06 6.45 18.03
CA ILE A 16 -7.31 5.58 18.92
C ILE A 16 -8.17 5.30 20.14
N SER A 17 -8.27 4.03 20.58
CA SER A 17 -8.98 3.73 21.83
C SER A 17 -8.24 4.28 23.05
N ASP A 18 -8.99 4.66 24.09
CA ASP A 18 -8.47 5.19 25.34
C ASP A 18 -7.56 4.17 26.08
N GLU A 19 -7.88 2.88 26.01
CA GLU A 19 -7.05 1.81 26.56
C GLU A 19 -5.67 1.82 25.87
N LEU A 20 -5.64 1.81 24.53
CA LEU A 20 -4.40 1.80 23.76
C LEU A 20 -3.60 3.11 23.95
N ALA A 21 -4.29 4.26 24.06
CA ALA A 21 -3.64 5.54 24.29
C ALA A 21 -2.89 5.59 25.64
N SER A 22 -3.33 4.84 26.62
CA SER A 22 -2.66 4.74 27.92
C SER A 22 -1.45 3.80 27.89
N GLU A 23 -1.52 2.75 27.08
CA GLU A 23 -0.51 1.71 27.01
C GLU A 23 0.70 2.11 26.14
N TYR A 24 0.45 2.71 24.99
CA TYR A 24 1.46 3.06 23.95
C TYR A 24 1.62 4.59 23.77
N MET A 25 1.69 5.33 24.85
CA MET A 25 1.67 6.79 24.83
C MET A 25 2.81 7.41 24.01
N LEU A 26 4.02 6.85 24.05
CA LEU A 26 5.18 7.42 23.35
C LEU A 26 5.09 7.17 21.84
N GLU A 27 4.75 5.95 21.43
CA GLU A 27 4.57 5.55 20.04
C GLU A 27 3.45 6.36 19.40
N LEU A 28 2.34 6.50 20.09
CA LEU A 28 1.20 7.29 19.64
C LEU A 28 1.50 8.78 19.57
N LEU A 29 2.33 9.32 20.47
CA LEU A 29 2.78 10.72 20.37
C LEU A 29 3.59 10.97 19.09
N CYS A 30 4.49 10.05 18.74
CA CYS A 30 5.24 10.12 17.50
C CYS A 30 4.31 10.03 16.28
N LEU A 31 3.38 9.07 16.28
CA LEU A 31 2.40 8.87 15.21
C LEU A 31 1.53 10.13 15.01
N THR A 32 0.97 10.69 16.09
CA THR A 32 0.09 11.85 16.03
C THR A 32 0.81 13.13 15.60
N ASN A 33 2.08 13.30 15.96
CA ASN A 33 2.90 14.42 15.50
C ASN A 33 3.12 14.35 13.98
N ILE A 34 3.50 13.18 13.45
CA ILE A 34 3.67 12.98 12.00
C ILE A 34 2.32 13.17 11.28
N ALA A 35 1.24 12.63 11.84
CA ALA A 35 -0.10 12.82 11.29
C ALA A 35 -0.48 14.30 11.19
N CYS A 36 -0.22 15.08 12.24
CA CYS A 36 -0.47 16.52 12.26
C CYS A 36 0.32 17.28 11.17
N GLU A 37 1.61 16.97 10.98
CA GLU A 37 2.43 17.54 9.90
C GLU A 37 1.86 17.25 8.50
N LEU A 38 1.13 16.15 8.34
CA LEU A 38 0.49 15.74 7.12
C LEU A 38 -0.97 16.24 6.98
N GLY A 39 -1.45 17.03 7.94
CA GLY A 39 -2.82 17.53 7.94
C GLY A 39 -3.87 16.47 8.31
N ILE A 40 -3.45 15.37 8.93
CA ILE A 40 -4.34 14.30 9.40
C ILE A 40 -4.71 14.60 10.86
N THR A 41 -5.98 14.55 11.18
CA THR A 41 -6.44 14.72 12.57
C THR A 41 -6.34 13.38 13.33
N SER A 42 -6.07 13.45 14.62
CA SER A 42 -6.10 12.30 15.52
C SER A 42 -7.03 12.59 16.70
N ALA A 43 -7.66 11.55 17.23
CA ALA A 43 -8.55 11.67 18.37
C ALA A 43 -8.57 10.38 19.20
N VAL A 44 -8.75 10.51 20.50
CA VAL A 44 -8.96 9.38 21.40
C VAL A 44 -10.46 9.12 21.54
N ALA A 45 -10.86 7.87 21.45
CA ALA A 45 -12.23 7.42 21.62
C ALA A 45 -12.38 6.66 22.94
N GLU A 46 -13.21 7.18 23.81
CA GLU A 46 -13.58 6.49 25.05
C GLU A 46 -14.50 5.30 24.76
N LYS A 47 -14.14 4.12 25.23
CA LYS A 47 -14.83 2.86 24.94
C LYS A 47 -16.33 2.92 25.27
N GLU A 48 -16.70 3.37 26.45
CA GLU A 48 -18.10 3.40 26.87
C GLU A 48 -18.96 4.33 25.99
N ARG A 49 -18.44 5.50 25.66
CA ARG A 49 -19.13 6.46 24.77
C ARG A 49 -19.24 5.92 23.35
N TRP A 50 -18.14 5.35 22.83
CA TRP A 50 -18.10 4.75 21.51
C TRP A 50 -19.12 3.63 21.32
N LEU A 51 -19.18 2.69 22.26
CA LEU A 51 -20.11 1.56 22.19
C LEU A 51 -21.58 1.99 22.34
N ASN A 52 -21.85 3.11 23.01
CA ASN A 52 -23.18 3.67 23.14
C ASN A 52 -23.61 4.57 21.94
N GLY A 53 -22.76 4.68 20.92
CA GLY A 53 -23.03 5.48 19.72
C GLY A 53 -22.74 6.98 19.88
N ASP A 54 -22.12 7.39 20.98
CA ASP A 54 -21.60 8.74 21.17
C ASP A 54 -20.18 8.81 20.60
N PHE A 55 -20.07 9.25 19.36
CA PHE A 55 -18.79 9.39 18.63
C PHE A 55 -18.13 10.76 18.85
N GLY A 56 -18.51 11.49 19.88
CA GLY A 56 -17.82 12.70 20.33
C GLY A 56 -16.38 12.35 20.70
N LEU A 57 -15.40 12.79 19.90
CA LEU A 57 -14.00 12.49 20.08
C LEU A 57 -13.35 13.59 20.89
N GLU A 58 -12.76 13.25 22.05
CA GLU A 58 -11.97 14.20 22.85
C GLU A 58 -10.56 14.34 22.21
N GLY A 59 -10.04 15.57 22.16
CA GLY A 59 -8.67 15.84 21.70
C GLY A 59 -8.53 16.28 20.25
N GLU A 60 -9.54 16.87 19.62
CA GLU A 60 -9.27 17.67 18.42
C GLU A 60 -8.30 18.80 18.83
N ASN A 61 -7.05 18.65 18.37
CA ASN A 61 -5.89 19.50 18.66
C ASN A 61 -6.24 20.95 18.99
N ASP A 62 -6.33 21.30 20.28
CA ASP A 62 -6.31 22.69 20.72
C ASP A 62 -4.96 23.38 20.44
N HIS A 63 -3.92 22.61 20.07
CA HIS A 63 -2.58 23.15 19.74
C HIS A 63 -2.54 23.88 18.38
N VAL A 64 -3.54 23.74 17.51
CA VAL A 64 -3.63 24.55 16.28
C VAL A 64 -4.21 25.95 16.56
N ARG A 65 -4.86 26.16 17.70
CA ARG A 65 -5.46 27.46 18.05
C ARG A 65 -4.47 28.47 18.68
N GLU A 66 -3.33 28.06 19.17
CA GLU A 66 -2.33 28.99 19.73
C GLU A 66 -1.42 29.65 18.69
N ALA A 67 -1.36 29.15 17.45
CA ALA A 67 -0.55 29.76 16.40
C ALA A 67 -1.27 30.86 15.58
N GLU A 68 -2.61 30.99 15.70
CA GLU A 68 -3.39 32.00 14.96
C GLU A 68 -3.87 33.18 15.81
N ASN A 69 -3.58 33.24 17.11
CA ASN A 69 -4.00 34.35 17.99
C ASN A 69 -2.85 35.29 18.34
N THR A 70 -2.21 35.88 17.32
CA THR A 70 -1.57 37.18 17.48
C THR A 70 -2.16 38.14 16.44
N GLU A 71 -2.90 39.12 17.00
CA GLU A 71 -3.45 40.35 16.36
C GLU A 71 -4.78 40.20 15.61
N PHE A 72 -5.89 40.51 16.30
CA PHE A 72 -6.71 41.70 16.08
C PHE A 72 -7.88 41.70 17.11
N ALA A 73 -7.80 42.62 18.07
CA ALA A 73 -8.92 43.02 18.91
C ALA A 73 -9.81 43.96 18.09
N ASP A 74 -11.08 43.72 18.08
CA ASP A 74 -12.20 44.60 18.39
C ASP A 74 -13.47 44.19 17.65
N GLY A 75 -14.55 44.06 18.38
CA GLY A 75 -15.91 44.09 17.82
C GLY A 75 -16.87 43.07 18.42
N ALA A 76 -17.51 43.48 19.51
CA ALA A 76 -18.64 42.79 20.13
C ALA A 76 -19.73 42.37 19.12
N ASN A 77 -20.16 41.11 19.16
CA ASN A 77 -21.59 40.84 19.02
C ASN A 77 -22.00 39.55 19.74
N SER A 78 -22.97 39.76 20.64
CA SER A 78 -23.71 38.75 21.37
C SER A 78 -24.63 37.99 20.44
N GLY A 79 -24.65 36.67 20.50
CA GLY A 79 -25.78 35.99 19.96
C GLY A 79 -25.60 34.52 19.62
N LYS A 80 -26.23 33.70 20.44
CA LYS A 80 -26.62 32.30 20.21
C LYS A 80 -25.49 31.30 20.15
N LYS A 81 -25.31 30.52 21.21
CA LYS A 81 -24.89 29.14 21.13
C LYS A 81 -25.86 28.44 20.19
N GLU A 82 -25.47 28.30 18.94
CA GLU A 82 -25.97 27.21 18.12
C GLU A 82 -25.39 25.92 18.74
N GLU A 83 -26.24 25.14 19.37
CA GLU A 83 -26.02 23.70 19.55
C GLU A 83 -25.76 23.16 18.16
N CYS A 84 -24.48 23.01 17.83
CA CYS A 84 -24.07 22.26 16.68
C CYS A 84 -24.41 20.80 17.03
N ASP A 85 -25.53 20.30 16.52
CA ASP A 85 -25.80 18.89 16.33
C ASP A 85 -24.65 18.38 15.39
N ARG A 86 -23.51 18.07 16.00
CA ARG A 86 -22.44 17.36 15.35
C ARG A 86 -22.83 15.88 15.34
N ASP A 87 -23.73 15.52 14.44
CA ASP A 87 -23.71 14.20 13.87
C ASP A 87 -22.35 14.04 13.22
N TYR A 88 -21.41 13.49 13.99
CA TYR A 88 -20.10 13.14 13.50
C TYR A 88 -20.31 12.04 12.46
N ILE A 89 -20.38 12.43 11.20
CA ILE A 89 -20.47 11.49 10.08
C ILE A 89 -19.11 10.80 10.03
N LEU A 90 -19.03 9.63 10.66
CA LEU A 90 -17.93 8.70 10.47
C LEU A 90 -17.91 8.35 8.98
N GLY A 91 -16.81 8.63 8.30
CA GLY A 91 -16.74 8.63 6.85
C GLY A 91 -15.50 7.93 6.33
N HIS A 92 -15.42 7.97 5.03
CA HIS A 92 -14.26 7.47 4.28
C HIS A 92 -12.95 8.12 4.73
N ASN A 93 -11.84 7.41 4.52
CA ASN A 93 -10.49 7.83 4.88
C ASN A 93 -10.27 8.00 6.40
N MET A 94 -10.91 7.17 7.20
CA MET A 94 -10.74 7.13 8.65
C MET A 94 -10.32 5.71 9.08
N VAL A 95 -9.46 5.65 10.09
CA VAL A 95 -8.98 4.38 10.66
C VAL A 95 -9.17 4.37 12.17
N MET A 96 -9.68 3.26 12.71
CA MET A 96 -9.70 2.96 14.14
C MET A 96 -8.54 2.04 14.48
N VAL A 97 -7.74 2.41 15.48
CA VAL A 97 -6.68 1.60 16.07
C VAL A 97 -7.07 1.26 17.50
N SER A 98 -7.17 -0.03 17.84
CA SER A 98 -7.64 -0.46 19.16
C SER A 98 -7.17 -1.88 19.52
N SER A 99 -6.99 -2.14 20.81
CA SER A 99 -6.86 -3.49 21.37
C SER A 99 -8.21 -4.10 21.76
N ASP A 100 -9.30 -3.33 21.71
CA ASP A 100 -10.64 -3.80 22.10
C ASP A 100 -11.46 -4.28 20.90
N LYS A 101 -11.85 -5.55 20.93
CA LYS A 101 -12.60 -6.18 19.83
C LYS A 101 -13.99 -5.61 19.60
N TYR A 102 -14.63 -5.05 20.62
CA TYR A 102 -15.98 -4.48 20.48
C TYR A 102 -15.90 -3.10 19.82
N MET A 103 -14.89 -2.30 20.15
CA MET A 103 -14.62 -1.03 19.46
C MET A 103 -14.30 -1.25 18.00
N LEU A 104 -13.42 -2.21 17.68
CA LEU A 104 -13.08 -2.56 16.30
C LEU A 104 -14.30 -3.05 15.51
N LYS A 105 -15.12 -3.91 16.11
CA LYS A 105 -16.36 -4.37 15.50
C LYS A 105 -17.30 -3.21 15.19
N THR A 106 -17.53 -2.32 16.16
CA THR A 106 -18.39 -1.15 15.97
C THR A 106 -17.86 -0.22 14.88
N ALA A 107 -16.54 0.03 14.84
CA ALA A 107 -15.89 0.81 13.81
C ALA A 107 -16.06 0.18 12.42
N SER A 108 -15.85 -1.13 12.31
CA SER A 108 -16.04 -1.87 11.05
C SER A 108 -17.48 -1.82 10.55
N GLU A 109 -18.48 -1.95 11.45
CA GLU A 109 -19.91 -1.81 11.12
C GLU A 109 -20.28 -0.40 10.65
N LYS A 110 -19.47 0.61 11.02
CA LYS A 110 -19.59 2.00 10.55
C LYS A 110 -18.79 2.26 9.26
N GLY A 111 -18.12 1.28 8.72
CA GLY A 111 -17.35 1.38 7.48
C GLY A 111 -15.93 1.95 7.65
N LEU A 112 -15.44 2.13 8.88
CA LEU A 112 -14.08 2.56 9.11
C LEU A 112 -13.11 1.41 8.80
N ALA A 113 -11.90 1.78 8.39
CA ALA A 113 -10.77 0.85 8.41
C ALA A 113 -10.39 0.55 9.86
N THR A 114 -9.96 -0.67 10.15
CA THR A 114 -9.73 -1.13 11.51
C THR A 114 -8.38 -1.85 11.64
N VAL A 115 -7.59 -1.42 12.63
CA VAL A 115 -6.33 -2.02 13.00
C VAL A 115 -6.44 -2.52 14.44
N GLY A 116 -6.39 -3.84 14.61
CA GLY A 116 -6.33 -4.48 15.91
C GLY A 116 -4.89 -4.56 16.40
N ILE A 117 -4.66 -4.23 17.66
CA ILE A 117 -3.34 -4.35 18.29
C ILE A 117 -3.43 -5.43 19.38
N TYR A 118 -2.46 -6.32 19.43
CA TYR A 118 -2.29 -7.27 20.53
C TYR A 118 -0.89 -7.15 21.13
N GLU A 119 -0.78 -7.54 22.41
CA GLU A 119 0.46 -7.37 23.17
C GLU A 119 1.59 -8.27 22.63
N PRO A 120 2.81 -7.72 22.44
CA PRO A 120 3.95 -8.48 21.97
C PRO A 120 4.24 -9.74 22.81
N GLY A 121 4.46 -10.85 22.12
CA GLY A 121 4.73 -12.14 22.74
C GLY A 121 3.51 -12.87 23.29
N THR A 122 2.30 -12.37 23.05
CA THR A 122 1.06 -13.05 23.37
C THR A 122 0.42 -13.68 22.13
N GLU A 123 -0.49 -14.63 22.33
CA GLU A 123 -1.28 -15.17 21.22
C GLU A 123 -2.41 -14.19 20.86
N PRO A 124 -2.61 -13.89 19.55
CA PRO A 124 -3.65 -12.99 19.11
C PRO A 124 -5.06 -13.56 19.39
N ASP A 125 -6.01 -12.71 19.84
CA ASP A 125 -7.44 -13.08 19.91
C ASP A 125 -8.02 -13.22 18.50
N MET A 126 -8.16 -14.47 18.03
CA MET A 126 -8.71 -14.79 16.70
C MET A 126 -10.18 -14.38 16.52
N ASP A 127 -10.89 -14.04 17.59
CA ASP A 127 -12.23 -13.45 17.54
C ASP A 127 -12.22 -11.94 17.29
N MET A 128 -11.04 -11.32 17.27
CA MET A 128 -10.88 -9.90 16.97
C MET A 128 -11.13 -9.64 15.48
N LYS A 129 -12.32 -9.18 15.15
CA LYS A 129 -12.71 -8.87 13.78
C LYS A 129 -12.24 -7.46 13.41
N CYS A 130 -11.12 -7.37 12.70
CA CYS A 130 -10.55 -6.16 12.17
C CYS A 130 -10.03 -6.39 10.75
N ASP A 131 -9.69 -5.33 10.02
CA ASP A 131 -9.13 -5.45 8.67
C ASP A 131 -7.70 -5.99 8.72
N ILE A 132 -6.93 -5.62 9.76
CA ILE A 132 -5.61 -6.19 10.04
C ILE A 132 -5.36 -6.28 11.55
N LEU A 133 -4.60 -7.30 11.97
CA LEU A 133 -4.17 -7.51 13.34
C LEU A 133 -2.64 -7.42 13.41
N VAL A 134 -2.11 -6.61 14.32
CA VAL A 134 -0.68 -6.27 14.42
C VAL A 134 -0.19 -6.51 15.84
N GLU A 135 1.01 -7.08 15.97
CA GLU A 135 1.70 -7.24 17.25
C GLU A 135 2.36 -5.93 17.66
N GLY A 136 1.87 -5.30 18.73
CA GLY A 136 2.39 -4.00 19.20
C GLY A 136 2.18 -2.84 18.23
N MET A 137 2.87 -1.73 18.52
CA MET A 137 2.75 -0.48 17.76
C MET A 137 4.00 -0.12 16.93
N ASP A 138 5.07 -0.89 17.02
CA ASP A 138 6.38 -0.54 16.45
C ASP A 138 6.34 -0.32 14.93
N ASP A 139 5.54 -1.11 14.22
CA ASP A 139 5.40 -1.04 12.77
C ASP A 139 4.16 -0.23 12.32
N VAL A 140 3.45 0.41 13.24
CA VAL A 140 2.25 1.20 12.94
C VAL A 140 2.61 2.65 12.70
N ASP A 141 2.78 3.01 11.45
CA ASP A 141 3.00 4.39 11.03
C ASP A 141 1.82 4.96 10.22
N VAL A 142 1.88 6.25 9.88
CA VAL A 142 0.83 6.94 9.10
C VAL A 142 0.65 6.31 7.71
N TYR A 143 1.71 5.82 7.08
CA TYR A 143 1.61 5.18 5.77
C TYR A 143 0.96 3.82 5.84
N PHE A 144 1.28 3.06 6.89
CA PHE A 144 0.60 1.80 7.16
C PHE A 144 -0.90 2.04 7.35
N LEU A 145 -1.29 3.03 8.15
CA LEU A 145 -2.70 3.37 8.39
C LEU A 145 -3.41 3.88 7.13
N ASP A 146 -2.76 4.74 6.33
CA ASP A 146 -3.29 5.21 5.04
C ASP A 146 -3.51 4.03 4.09
N ARG A 147 -2.58 3.09 4.08
CA ARG A 147 -2.64 1.87 3.29
C ARG A 147 -3.85 0.99 3.66
N ILE A 148 -4.09 0.78 4.97
CA ILE A 148 -5.25 0.02 5.44
C ILE A 148 -6.56 0.75 5.12
N SER A 149 -6.59 2.07 5.26
CA SER A 149 -7.73 2.88 4.84
C SER A 149 -8.01 2.75 3.34
N LYS A 150 -6.99 2.84 2.50
CA LYS A 150 -7.12 2.63 1.04
C LYS A 150 -7.62 1.23 0.68
N ARG A 151 -7.15 0.20 1.38
CA ARG A 151 -7.64 -1.17 1.19
C ARG A 151 -9.13 -1.27 1.45
N LYS A 152 -9.61 -0.67 2.54
CA LYS A 152 -11.03 -0.65 2.88
C LYS A 152 -11.87 -0.02 1.78
N GLU A 153 -11.36 1.01 1.14
CA GLU A 153 -12.03 1.77 0.09
C GLU A 153 -11.73 1.26 -1.33
N LYS A 154 -10.97 0.18 -1.45
CA LYS A 154 -10.52 -0.39 -2.73
C LYS A 154 -9.75 0.61 -3.61
N LEU A 155 -9.02 1.52 -2.97
CA LEU A 155 -8.13 2.47 -3.64
C LEU A 155 -6.74 1.86 -3.82
N PRO A 156 -6.08 2.09 -4.96
CA PRO A 156 -4.70 1.64 -5.17
C PRO A 156 -3.74 2.45 -4.32
N TRP A 157 -2.67 1.82 -3.86
CA TRP A 157 -1.62 2.53 -3.17
C TRP A 157 -0.31 2.52 -3.97
N ILE A 158 0.60 3.44 -3.65
CA ILE A 158 1.94 3.45 -4.18
C ILE A 158 2.80 2.50 -3.32
N THR A 159 3.43 1.55 -4.00
CA THR A 159 4.23 0.50 -3.35
C THR A 159 5.72 0.79 -3.38
N ALA A 160 6.18 1.54 -4.38
CA ALA A 160 7.58 1.89 -4.53
C ALA A 160 7.76 3.19 -5.32
N VAL A 161 8.86 3.89 -5.07
CA VAL A 161 9.19 5.17 -5.71
C VAL A 161 10.64 5.15 -6.15
N THR A 162 10.90 5.46 -7.42
CA THR A 162 12.24 5.57 -8.01
C THR A 162 12.61 7.03 -8.27
N GLU A 163 13.63 7.30 -9.04
CA GLU A 163 13.98 8.67 -9.42
C GLU A 163 12.93 9.31 -10.32
N ARG A 164 12.51 8.60 -11.40
CA ARG A 164 11.63 9.12 -12.47
C ARG A 164 10.25 8.47 -12.49
N THR A 165 10.08 7.34 -11.79
CA THR A 165 8.83 6.57 -11.79
C THR A 165 8.33 6.29 -10.38
N TYR A 166 7.10 5.85 -10.29
CA TYR A 166 6.55 5.21 -9.10
C TYR A 166 5.76 3.96 -9.52
N LEU A 167 5.71 2.99 -8.62
CA LEU A 167 4.96 1.77 -8.80
C LEU A 167 3.70 1.84 -7.94
N ARG A 168 2.57 1.49 -8.51
CA ARG A 168 1.30 1.40 -7.80
C ARG A 168 0.50 0.16 -8.17
N GLU A 169 -0.41 -0.20 -7.32
CA GLU A 169 -1.37 -1.25 -7.62
C GLU A 169 -2.25 -0.92 -8.81
N MET A 170 -2.68 -1.96 -9.50
CA MET A 170 -3.62 -1.87 -10.63
C MET A 170 -5.05 -1.68 -10.13
N THR A 171 -5.84 -1.03 -10.97
CA THR A 171 -7.31 -0.97 -10.85
C THR A 171 -7.94 -1.38 -12.17
N LEU A 172 -9.23 -1.66 -12.17
CA LEU A 172 -9.95 -1.99 -13.41
C LEU A 172 -9.94 -0.84 -14.43
N SER A 173 -9.86 0.40 -13.97
CA SER A 173 -9.79 1.56 -14.86
C SER A 173 -8.48 1.67 -15.65
N ASP A 174 -7.46 0.91 -15.28
CA ASP A 174 -6.15 0.92 -15.95
C ASP A 174 -6.10 -0.02 -17.17
N LEU A 175 -7.09 -0.88 -17.35
CA LEU A 175 -7.08 -1.92 -18.37
C LEU A 175 -6.96 -1.36 -19.79
N ASP A 176 -7.63 -0.27 -20.11
CA ASP A 176 -7.54 0.34 -21.45
C ASP A 176 -6.08 0.68 -21.78
N ARG A 177 -5.38 1.29 -20.82
CA ARG A 177 -3.97 1.65 -21.02
C ARG A 177 -3.06 0.43 -21.13
N LEU A 178 -3.34 -0.64 -20.37
CA LEU A 178 -2.60 -1.90 -20.51
C LEU A 178 -2.78 -2.51 -21.88
N TYR A 179 -4.01 -2.57 -22.41
CA TYR A 179 -4.27 -3.06 -23.77
C TYR A 179 -3.54 -2.24 -24.83
N GLU A 180 -3.49 -0.89 -24.69
CA GLU A 180 -2.72 -0.04 -25.59
C GLU A 180 -1.23 -0.39 -25.59
N ILE A 181 -0.64 -0.59 -24.39
CA ILE A 181 0.77 -0.96 -24.24
C ILE A 181 1.04 -2.32 -24.89
N TYR A 182 0.22 -3.32 -24.61
CA TYR A 182 0.38 -4.67 -25.18
C TYR A 182 0.15 -4.73 -26.69
N ALA A 183 -0.62 -3.80 -27.25
CA ALA A 183 -0.82 -3.68 -28.70
C ALA A 183 0.35 -2.97 -29.42
N GLU A 184 1.31 -2.37 -28.71
CA GLU A 184 2.48 -1.76 -29.34
C GLU A 184 3.34 -2.85 -30.00
N HIS A 185 4.00 -2.48 -31.12
CA HIS A 185 4.81 -3.43 -31.91
C HIS A 185 5.92 -4.08 -31.07
N GLY A 186 5.99 -5.40 -31.11
CA GLY A 186 7.02 -6.20 -30.44
C GLY A 186 6.80 -6.46 -28.95
N MET A 187 5.75 -5.89 -28.33
CA MET A 187 5.52 -6.03 -26.90
C MET A 187 5.20 -7.45 -26.46
N THR A 188 4.54 -8.21 -27.32
CA THR A 188 4.11 -9.59 -27.03
C THR A 188 5.01 -10.66 -27.65
N ASP A 189 6.15 -10.28 -28.20
CA ASP A 189 7.11 -11.25 -28.78
C ASP A 189 7.66 -12.20 -27.71
N TYR A 190 7.84 -11.70 -26.47
CA TYR A 190 8.47 -12.44 -25.37
C TYR A 190 7.61 -12.53 -24.10
N VAL A 191 6.43 -11.94 -24.08
CA VAL A 191 5.47 -12.04 -22.99
C VAL A 191 4.14 -12.61 -23.51
N GLU A 192 3.31 -13.09 -22.63
CA GLU A 192 1.97 -13.54 -22.99
C GLU A 192 1.04 -12.35 -23.22
N ASN A 193 0.08 -12.49 -24.13
CA ASN A 193 -0.96 -11.50 -24.35
C ASN A 193 -1.86 -11.42 -23.12
N LEU A 194 -2.54 -10.29 -22.96
CA LEU A 194 -3.68 -10.18 -22.04
C LEU A 194 -4.82 -11.10 -22.55
N PHE A 195 -5.65 -11.56 -21.62
CA PHE A 195 -6.87 -12.31 -21.96
C PHE A 195 -7.85 -11.44 -22.76
N ALA A 196 -8.93 -12.02 -23.22
CA ALA A 196 -10.08 -11.25 -23.72
C ALA A 196 -10.61 -10.31 -22.61
N ARG A 197 -11.20 -9.16 -22.99
CA ARG A 197 -11.55 -8.08 -22.05
C ARG A 197 -12.30 -8.55 -20.81
N ASP A 198 -13.34 -9.34 -21.00
CA ASP A 198 -14.18 -9.82 -19.90
C ASP A 198 -13.41 -10.76 -18.97
N GLU A 199 -12.56 -11.61 -19.55
CA GLU A 199 -11.68 -12.53 -18.79
C GLU A 199 -10.58 -11.77 -18.04
N GLU A 200 -9.99 -10.73 -18.64
CA GLU A 200 -8.98 -9.90 -18.01
C GLU A 200 -9.57 -9.10 -16.85
N GLU A 201 -10.78 -8.57 -17.00
CA GLU A 201 -11.48 -7.90 -15.89
C GLU A 201 -11.71 -8.81 -14.70
N GLU A 202 -12.14 -10.05 -14.93
CA GLU A 202 -12.30 -11.06 -13.88
C GLU A 202 -10.95 -11.43 -13.26
N TYR A 203 -9.92 -11.64 -14.08
CA TYR A 203 -8.57 -11.93 -13.61
C TYR A 203 -8.05 -10.81 -12.72
N ILE A 204 -8.15 -9.55 -13.13
CA ILE A 204 -7.66 -8.39 -12.34
C ILE A 204 -8.45 -8.22 -11.03
N LYS A 205 -9.76 -8.45 -11.02
CA LYS A 205 -10.56 -8.46 -9.77
C LYS A 205 -10.01 -9.48 -8.78
N HIS A 206 -9.85 -10.72 -9.24
CA HIS A 206 -9.28 -11.80 -8.41
C HIS A 206 -7.85 -11.49 -7.98
N TYR A 207 -7.07 -10.89 -8.87
CA TYR A 207 -5.68 -10.50 -8.58
C TYR A 207 -5.61 -9.46 -7.47
N ILE A 208 -6.41 -8.39 -7.55
CA ILE A 208 -6.49 -7.34 -6.52
C ILE A 208 -6.90 -7.94 -5.18
N ASP A 209 -7.97 -8.74 -5.15
CA ASP A 209 -8.52 -9.29 -3.92
C ASP A 209 -7.58 -10.32 -3.26
N ASN A 210 -6.82 -11.10 -4.03
CA ASN A 210 -6.00 -12.18 -3.49
C ASN A 210 -4.51 -11.83 -3.39
N MET A 211 -3.93 -11.15 -4.38
CA MET A 211 -2.49 -10.85 -4.36
C MET A 211 -2.19 -9.63 -3.50
N TYR A 212 -2.79 -8.49 -3.79
CA TYR A 212 -2.50 -7.28 -3.03
C TYR A 212 -3.03 -7.33 -1.59
N PHE A 213 -4.22 -7.92 -1.39
CA PHE A 213 -4.79 -8.05 -0.04
C PHE A 213 -4.06 -9.05 0.82
N PHE A 214 -3.69 -10.20 0.27
CA PHE A 214 -3.15 -11.30 1.06
C PHE A 214 -1.62 -11.22 1.19
N TYR A 215 -0.91 -11.01 0.07
CA TYR A 215 0.56 -10.99 0.09
C TYR A 215 1.14 -9.59 0.29
N GLY A 216 0.40 -8.52 0.02
CA GLY A 216 0.90 -7.15 0.08
C GLY A 216 1.84 -6.77 -1.07
N TYR A 217 2.11 -7.68 -2.01
CA TYR A 217 2.93 -7.45 -3.19
C TYR A 217 2.38 -8.19 -4.41
N GLY A 218 2.92 -7.92 -5.59
CA GLY A 218 2.48 -8.49 -6.85
C GLY A 218 2.99 -7.68 -8.03
N MET A 219 2.33 -7.81 -9.19
CA MET A 219 2.61 -7.00 -10.38
C MET A 219 1.96 -5.63 -10.25
N TRP A 220 2.75 -4.58 -10.27
CA TRP A 220 2.34 -3.19 -10.18
C TRP A 220 2.44 -2.47 -11.52
N LEU A 221 1.77 -1.35 -11.64
CA LEU A 221 1.93 -0.43 -12.78
C LEU A 221 3.15 0.46 -12.56
N VAL A 222 3.92 0.67 -13.60
CA VAL A 222 5.02 1.63 -13.64
C VAL A 222 4.48 2.93 -14.22
N CYS A 223 4.50 3.99 -13.41
CA CYS A 223 3.97 5.31 -13.77
C CYS A 223 5.08 6.36 -13.75
N LEU A 224 5.05 7.31 -14.68
CA LEU A 224 5.95 8.46 -14.65
C LEU A 224 5.58 9.41 -13.51
N LYS A 225 6.58 9.94 -12.78
CA LYS A 225 6.34 10.88 -11.67
C LYS A 225 5.77 12.22 -12.12
N ASP A 226 6.17 12.70 -13.27
CA ASP A 226 5.82 14.04 -13.79
C ASP A 226 4.42 14.10 -14.40
N THR A 227 3.98 13.03 -15.04
CA THR A 227 2.70 12.99 -15.77
C THR A 227 1.67 12.04 -15.19
N GLY A 228 2.08 11.07 -14.38
CA GLY A 228 1.25 9.96 -13.95
C GLY A 228 0.97 8.92 -15.05
N GLU A 229 1.57 9.08 -16.25
CA GLU A 229 1.34 8.17 -17.37
C GLU A 229 1.85 6.77 -17.03
N ILE A 230 1.01 5.76 -17.28
CA ILE A 230 1.39 4.34 -17.16
C ILE A 230 2.25 3.98 -18.36
N ILE A 231 3.49 3.59 -18.10
CA ILE A 231 4.49 3.22 -19.10
C ILE A 231 4.84 1.74 -19.10
N GLY A 232 4.25 0.96 -18.21
CA GLY A 232 4.52 -0.47 -18.12
C GLY A 232 3.95 -1.11 -16.86
N ARG A 233 4.37 -2.33 -16.63
CA ARG A 233 4.10 -3.07 -15.38
C ARG A 233 5.35 -3.81 -14.92
N ALA A 234 5.55 -3.90 -13.63
CA ALA A 234 6.65 -4.65 -13.04
C ALA A 234 6.30 -5.05 -11.61
N GLY A 235 6.89 -6.13 -11.13
CA GLY A 235 6.58 -6.57 -9.78
C GLY A 235 7.24 -7.90 -9.44
N ILE A 236 6.79 -8.45 -8.32
CA ILE A 236 7.30 -9.67 -7.74
C ILE A 236 6.11 -10.55 -7.37
N GLU A 237 6.19 -11.83 -7.68
CA GLU A 237 5.16 -12.83 -7.39
C GLU A 237 5.80 -14.11 -6.88
N GLN A 238 5.01 -14.94 -6.23
CA GLN A 238 5.40 -16.30 -5.91
C GLN A 238 5.10 -17.22 -7.10
N ARG A 239 6.09 -18.02 -7.49
CA ARG A 239 5.92 -19.11 -8.45
C ARG A 239 6.07 -20.44 -7.72
N ASN A 240 5.03 -21.25 -7.74
CA ASN A 240 5.09 -22.62 -7.24
C ASN A 240 5.77 -23.52 -8.28
N THR A 241 6.73 -24.30 -7.82
CA THR A 241 7.39 -25.33 -8.61
C THR A 241 7.07 -26.71 -8.03
N SER A 242 7.55 -27.78 -8.66
CA SER A 242 7.26 -29.16 -8.22
C SER A 242 7.80 -29.54 -6.83
N GLY A 243 8.49 -28.66 -6.13
CA GLY A 243 9.06 -28.94 -4.81
C GLY A 243 9.36 -27.73 -3.97
N ASP A 244 9.15 -26.51 -4.49
CA ASP A 244 9.54 -25.27 -3.83
C ASP A 244 8.69 -24.10 -4.31
N THR A 245 8.62 -23.05 -3.51
CA THR A 245 8.04 -21.76 -3.89
C THR A 245 9.16 -20.76 -4.13
N LEU A 246 9.24 -20.24 -5.36
CA LEU A 246 10.25 -19.27 -5.76
C LEU A 246 9.66 -17.87 -5.80
N LEU A 247 10.50 -16.87 -5.51
CA LEU A 247 10.19 -15.49 -5.76
C LEU A 247 10.56 -15.15 -7.21
N GLU A 248 9.60 -14.71 -8.02
CA GLU A 248 9.78 -14.33 -9.42
C GLU A 248 9.56 -12.84 -9.60
N MET A 249 10.48 -12.19 -10.30
CA MET A 249 10.35 -10.81 -10.74
C MET A 249 10.00 -10.77 -12.22
N GLY A 250 8.95 -9.99 -12.55
CA GLY A 250 8.56 -9.70 -13.91
C GLY A 250 8.59 -8.21 -14.22
N TYR A 251 8.84 -7.82 -15.46
CA TYR A 251 8.78 -6.44 -15.91
C TYR A 251 8.50 -6.32 -17.40
N LEU A 252 7.80 -5.24 -17.77
CA LEU A 252 7.49 -4.88 -19.14
C LEU A 252 7.38 -3.36 -19.22
N ILE A 253 8.11 -2.73 -20.14
CA ILE A 253 8.05 -1.29 -20.42
C ILE A 253 7.58 -1.08 -21.85
N SER A 254 6.60 -0.19 -22.05
CA SER A 254 6.06 0.23 -23.34
C SER A 254 7.17 0.55 -24.33
N ALA A 255 7.03 0.13 -25.58
CA ALA A 255 8.02 0.31 -26.63
C ALA A 255 8.50 1.78 -26.77
N ARG A 256 7.62 2.75 -26.50
CA ARG A 256 7.92 4.18 -26.54
C ARG A 256 8.92 4.62 -25.47
N TYR A 257 9.02 3.88 -24.37
CA TYR A 257 9.84 4.18 -23.20
C TYR A 257 11.02 3.23 -23.01
N GLN A 258 11.17 2.23 -23.90
CA GLN A 258 12.32 1.34 -23.91
C GLN A 258 13.62 2.08 -24.23
N HIS A 259 14.76 1.46 -23.87
CA HIS A 259 16.12 1.98 -24.09
C HIS A 259 16.42 3.34 -23.40
N GLN A 260 15.57 3.79 -22.48
CA GLN A 260 15.74 5.04 -21.73
C GLN A 260 16.12 4.81 -20.25
N GLY A 261 16.37 3.54 -19.88
CA GLY A 261 16.81 3.17 -18.54
C GLY A 261 15.68 2.91 -17.52
N TYR A 262 14.41 3.08 -17.86
CA TYR A 262 13.28 2.87 -16.92
C TYR A 262 13.23 1.45 -16.35
N ALA A 263 13.39 0.41 -17.18
CA ALA A 263 13.42 -0.97 -16.70
C ALA A 263 14.56 -1.20 -15.70
N SER A 264 15.73 -0.62 -15.97
CA SER A 264 16.90 -0.69 -15.07
C SER A 264 16.63 -0.09 -13.71
N GLU A 265 16.00 1.08 -13.68
CA GLU A 265 15.64 1.82 -12.47
C GLU A 265 14.58 1.07 -11.64
N VAL A 266 13.57 0.54 -12.31
CA VAL A 266 12.51 -0.25 -11.68
C VAL A 266 13.02 -1.56 -11.11
N ILE A 267 13.90 -2.27 -11.81
CA ILE A 267 14.52 -3.53 -11.33
C ILE A 267 15.34 -3.29 -10.05
N ASP A 268 16.13 -2.20 -9.99
CA ASP A 268 16.87 -1.86 -8.78
C ASP A 268 15.94 -1.68 -7.58
N GLU A 269 14.82 -1.02 -7.79
CA GLU A 269 13.82 -0.79 -6.76
C GLU A 269 13.11 -2.09 -6.34
N LEU A 270 12.77 -2.98 -7.29
CA LEU A 270 12.19 -4.28 -6.97
C LEU A 270 13.15 -5.18 -6.17
N ILE A 271 14.45 -5.14 -6.50
CA ILE A 271 15.48 -5.85 -5.72
C ILE A 271 15.53 -5.27 -4.29
N ARG A 272 15.53 -3.94 -4.14
CA ARG A 272 15.49 -3.29 -2.84
C ARG A 272 14.24 -3.67 -2.05
N PHE A 273 13.07 -3.58 -2.69
CA PHE A 273 11.80 -3.97 -2.07
C PHE A 273 11.84 -5.43 -1.57
N ALA A 274 12.37 -6.36 -2.39
CA ALA A 274 12.48 -7.76 -1.98
C ALA A 274 13.38 -7.94 -0.76
N LYS A 275 14.54 -7.26 -0.72
CA LYS A 275 15.46 -7.29 0.42
C LYS A 275 14.85 -6.73 1.70
N ASP A 276 14.08 -5.65 1.57
CA ASP A 276 13.53 -4.92 2.72
C ASP A 276 12.23 -5.53 3.26
N ASN A 277 11.53 -6.38 2.47
CA ASN A 277 10.17 -6.80 2.83
C ASN A 277 9.92 -8.32 2.71
N LEU A 278 10.75 -9.08 1.99
CA LEU A 278 10.47 -10.49 1.67
C LEU A 278 11.52 -11.43 2.27
N TYR A 279 11.66 -11.39 3.59
CA TYR A 279 12.70 -12.10 4.37
C TYR A 279 12.59 -13.64 4.32
N ASP A 280 11.45 -14.19 3.91
CA ASP A 280 11.24 -15.64 3.78
C ASP A 280 11.91 -16.22 2.53
N PHE A 281 12.51 -15.37 1.69
CA PHE A 281 13.14 -15.78 0.43
C PHE A 281 14.62 -15.40 0.38
N ASP A 282 15.48 -16.37 0.14
CA ASP A 282 16.93 -16.16 0.01
C ASP A 282 17.34 -15.60 -1.37
N SER A 283 16.44 -15.65 -2.36
CA SER A 283 16.74 -15.26 -3.73
C SER A 283 15.51 -14.85 -4.52
N ILE A 284 15.74 -14.00 -5.52
CA ILE A 284 14.76 -13.61 -6.53
C ILE A 284 15.14 -14.16 -7.89
N ASN A 285 14.17 -14.59 -8.68
CA ASN A 285 14.36 -15.23 -9.97
C ASN A 285 13.70 -14.42 -11.08
N VAL A 286 14.26 -14.52 -12.29
CA VAL A 286 13.65 -14.00 -13.52
C VAL A 286 13.67 -15.12 -14.56
N PHE A 287 12.52 -15.31 -15.23
CA PHE A 287 12.38 -16.29 -16.31
C PHE A 287 12.21 -15.55 -17.63
N ILE A 288 13.08 -15.84 -18.59
CA ILE A 288 13.18 -15.10 -19.86
C ILE A 288 13.01 -16.06 -21.03
N ARG A 289 12.15 -15.75 -21.98
CA ARG A 289 12.03 -16.51 -23.23
C ARG A 289 13.35 -16.43 -24.01
N PRO A 290 13.85 -17.58 -24.55
CA PRO A 290 15.01 -17.57 -25.43
C PRO A 290 14.85 -16.61 -26.60
N GLY A 291 15.90 -15.86 -26.91
CA GLY A 291 15.89 -14.82 -27.95
C GLY A 291 15.59 -13.40 -27.44
N ASN A 292 15.17 -13.23 -26.19
CA ASN A 292 15.04 -11.92 -25.56
C ASN A 292 16.39 -11.44 -24.99
N ASP A 293 17.34 -11.16 -25.89
CA ASP A 293 18.70 -10.77 -25.50
C ASP A 293 18.74 -9.45 -24.73
N ALA A 294 17.79 -8.56 -24.97
CA ALA A 294 17.68 -7.28 -24.24
C ALA A 294 17.44 -7.53 -22.74
N SER A 295 16.47 -8.37 -22.38
CA SER A 295 16.20 -8.74 -21.00
C SER A 295 17.35 -9.54 -20.38
N VAL A 296 17.93 -10.49 -21.11
CA VAL A 296 19.09 -11.28 -20.64
C VAL A 296 20.26 -10.36 -20.28
N ASN A 297 20.61 -9.42 -21.17
CA ASN A 297 21.70 -8.48 -20.91
C ASN A 297 21.40 -7.57 -19.70
N LEU A 298 20.18 -7.06 -19.60
CA LEU A 298 19.77 -6.20 -18.50
C LEU A 298 19.89 -6.93 -17.15
N ILE A 299 19.34 -8.14 -17.02
CA ILE A 299 19.37 -8.92 -15.79
C ILE A 299 20.80 -9.29 -15.38
N LYS A 300 21.65 -9.65 -16.34
CA LYS A 300 23.07 -9.91 -16.07
C LYS A 300 23.79 -8.67 -15.54
N HIS A 301 23.49 -7.48 -16.08
CA HIS A 301 24.05 -6.22 -15.56
C HIS A 301 23.55 -5.90 -14.14
N LYS A 302 22.39 -6.42 -13.75
CA LYS A 302 21.85 -6.30 -12.36
C LYS A 302 22.41 -7.36 -11.41
N GLY A 303 23.34 -8.19 -11.86
CA GLY A 303 24.04 -9.17 -11.03
C GLY A 303 23.37 -10.53 -10.94
N PHE A 304 22.32 -10.78 -11.72
CA PHE A 304 21.71 -12.10 -11.77
C PHE A 304 22.63 -13.10 -12.46
N GLY A 305 22.86 -14.24 -11.81
CA GLY A 305 23.59 -15.39 -12.35
C GLY A 305 22.68 -16.30 -13.17
N ASP A 306 23.26 -16.96 -14.19
CA ASP A 306 22.56 -17.99 -14.95
C ASP A 306 22.30 -19.21 -14.05
N ALA A 307 21.04 -19.60 -13.94
CA ALA A 307 20.57 -20.74 -13.15
C ALA A 307 19.99 -21.87 -14.02
N GLY A 308 20.25 -21.85 -15.34
CA GLY A 308 19.81 -22.85 -16.27
C GLY A 308 18.44 -22.61 -16.88
N CYS A 309 17.62 -23.65 -16.96
CA CYS A 309 16.28 -23.57 -17.51
C CYS A 309 15.23 -23.71 -16.40
N GLY A 310 14.07 -23.08 -16.60
CA GLY A 310 12.92 -23.27 -15.76
C GLY A 310 12.33 -24.68 -15.88
N GLU A 311 11.63 -25.10 -14.85
CA GLU A 311 10.93 -26.38 -14.78
C GLU A 311 9.41 -26.16 -14.64
N GLY A 312 8.63 -27.19 -14.87
CA GLY A 312 7.16 -27.12 -14.78
C GLY A 312 6.59 -26.11 -15.75
N ASP A 313 5.80 -25.16 -15.26
CA ASP A 313 5.17 -24.11 -16.07
C ASP A 313 6.17 -23.11 -16.68
N ALA A 314 7.40 -23.08 -16.16
CA ALA A 314 8.49 -22.29 -16.72
C ALA A 314 9.38 -23.09 -17.70
N ALA A 315 9.00 -24.32 -18.07
CA ALA A 315 9.81 -25.16 -18.96
C ALA A 315 10.10 -24.46 -20.28
N GLY A 316 11.39 -24.45 -20.66
CA GLY A 316 11.86 -23.78 -21.88
C GLY A 316 12.22 -22.31 -21.71
N LEU A 317 11.98 -21.70 -20.53
CA LEU A 317 12.49 -20.37 -20.21
C LEU A 317 13.90 -20.45 -19.63
N LEU A 318 14.71 -19.43 -19.91
CA LEU A 318 16.00 -19.23 -19.24
C LEU A 318 15.73 -18.70 -17.82
N ARG A 319 16.38 -19.29 -16.83
CA ARG A 319 16.27 -18.87 -15.43
C ARG A 319 17.53 -18.12 -15.01
N PHE A 320 17.33 -16.96 -14.41
CA PHE A 320 18.39 -16.17 -13.77
C PHE A 320 18.02 -15.93 -12.32
N THR A 321 19.01 -15.96 -11.43
CA THR A 321 18.80 -15.86 -9.98
C THR A 321 19.75 -14.84 -9.37
N LEU A 322 19.24 -14.03 -8.44
CA LEU A 322 20.01 -13.13 -7.59
C LEU A 322 19.71 -13.46 -6.11
N ARG A 323 20.75 -13.60 -5.29
CA ARG A 323 20.60 -13.74 -3.84
C ARG A 323 20.22 -12.40 -3.20
N LEU A 324 19.37 -12.44 -2.17
CA LEU A 324 18.86 -11.29 -1.43
C LEU A 324 19.64 -11.04 -0.11
N GLU A 325 20.95 -11.32 -0.12
CA GLU A 325 21.83 -11.09 1.05
C GLU A 325 21.93 -9.60 1.41
#